data_c90a428b91b9a1d89cf17b5cef9c914f
#
_entry.id   c90a428b91b9a1d89cf17b5cef9c914f
#
_cell.length_a   1.000
_cell.length_b   1.000
_cell.length_c   1.000
_cell.angle_alpha   90.00
_cell.angle_beta   90.00
_cell.angle_gamma   90.00
#
_symmetry.space_group_name_H-M   'P 1'
#
loop_
_entity.id
_entity.type
_entity.pdbx_description
1 polymer ?
#
loop_
_entity_poly.entity_id
_entity_poly.type
_entity_poly.pdbx_seq_one_letter_code
_entity_poly.pdbx_strand_id
1 'polypeptide(L)'
;MKQLFGKAVTARRFRLSLLAVGLFSLSVNTFAAGVTVGGANFTESSILANIYASALKKNHIEANTRLNLGNREIIIPALQSGEIDIVPEYLGALLNFYNGKTEATSQQDVSAELAQALPADFTLLNPAPATSITAWAVRAETAEKYHLRTLSDLKPVAPQLVIGGPPELAVRALGLPGLKRVYGLEFKAVKSLDMGGPLTRLALNSGKIDVATVVSTQGNLAKEKWVVLEDDKHEQPSQNVVPLVRKASLTPEIGAVLNEVSGKLDNATLIALNQQVDLQHKDPAAVAEQWVNANLSQH
;
A
#
# COMPACT_ATOMS: atom_id res chain seq x y z
N MET A 1 56.09 78.87 53.44
CA MET A 1 57.24 78.25 52.76
C MET A 1 56.75 77.27 51.72
N LYS A 2 57.14 77.55 50.44
CA LYS A 2 57.10 76.65 49.28
C LYS A 2 55.75 76.11 48.77
N GLN A 3 55.24 76.64 47.70
CA GLN A 3 55.42 76.36 46.27
C GLN A 3 54.60 75.12 45.81
N LEU A 4 53.57 75.34 45.01
CA LEU A 4 53.50 75.38 43.55
C LEU A 4 53.58 73.92 42.95
N PHE A 5 52.62 73.40 42.25
CA PHE A 5 52.59 73.37 40.80
C PHE A 5 51.30 72.63 40.30
N GLY A 6 50.58 73.35 39.43
CA GLY A 6 49.49 72.77 38.68
C GLY A 6 49.95 71.83 37.59
N LYS A 7 49.12 70.88 37.25
CA LYS A 7 49.19 70.22 35.97
C LYS A 7 47.80 70.02 35.40
N ALA A 8 47.62 70.55 34.21
CA ALA A 8 46.46 70.38 33.35
C ALA A 8 46.23 68.91 32.98
N VAL A 9 45.03 68.46 33.10
CA VAL A 9 44.64 67.14 32.61
C VAL A 9 43.88 67.33 31.30
N THR A 10 44.53 66.91 30.21
CA THR A 10 44.01 66.88 28.84
C THR A 10 42.88 65.86 28.72
N ALA A 11 41.70 66.34 28.29
CA ALA A 11 40.55 65.50 27.99
C ALA A 11 40.84 64.64 26.76
N ARG A 12 40.96 63.36 26.95
CA ARG A 12 41.12 62.34 25.88
C ARG A 12 39.73 61.88 25.45
N ARG A 13 39.29 62.34 24.28
CA ARG A 13 38.03 61.95 23.65
C ARG A 13 38.12 60.46 23.28
N PHE A 14 37.34 59.61 23.98
CA PHE A 14 37.11 58.19 23.63
C PHE A 14 36.11 58.16 22.47
N ARG A 15 36.62 57.76 21.29
CA ARG A 15 35.73 57.41 20.15
C ARG A 15 35.16 56.02 20.39
N LEU A 16 33.89 55.90 20.69
CA LEU A 16 33.13 54.66 20.65
C LEU A 16 33.00 54.22 19.17
N SER A 17 33.76 53.23 18.77
CA SER A 17 33.49 52.50 17.51
C SER A 17 32.34 51.53 17.74
N LEU A 18 31.17 51.84 17.17
CA LEU A 18 30.06 50.84 17.06
C LEU A 18 30.53 49.74 16.11
N LEU A 19 30.84 48.57 16.63
CA LEU A 19 30.91 47.34 15.85
C LEU A 19 29.48 46.89 15.53
N ALA A 20 28.99 47.09 14.31
CA ALA A 20 27.80 46.49 13.79
C ALA A 20 28.08 45.01 13.59
N VAL A 21 27.65 44.17 14.55
CA VAL A 21 27.60 42.71 14.38
C VAL A 21 26.42 42.42 13.45
N GLY A 22 26.71 42.22 12.17
CA GLY A 22 25.75 41.69 11.19
C GLY A 22 25.38 40.27 11.59
N LEU A 23 24.15 40.09 12.11
CA LEU A 23 23.53 38.77 12.23
C LEU A 23 23.32 38.18 10.81
N PHE A 24 24.26 37.42 10.34
CA PHE A 24 24.05 36.53 9.19
C PHE A 24 23.09 35.47 9.66
N SER A 25 21.80 35.62 9.35
CA SER A 25 20.82 34.54 9.48
C SER A 25 21.18 33.44 8.49
N LEU A 26 21.95 32.47 8.96
CA LEU A 26 22.11 31.20 8.27
C LEU A 26 20.74 30.53 8.22
N SER A 27 20.02 30.73 7.11
CA SER A 27 18.88 29.89 6.77
C SER A 27 19.42 28.48 6.62
N VAL A 28 19.33 27.70 7.69
CA VAL A 28 19.53 26.25 7.61
C VAL A 28 18.38 25.75 6.77
N ASN A 29 18.64 25.54 5.46
CA ASN A 29 17.79 24.68 4.65
C ASN A 29 17.86 23.30 5.28
N THR A 30 16.95 22.98 6.19
CA THR A 30 16.65 21.61 6.56
C THR A 30 16.14 20.96 5.29
N PHE A 31 17.01 20.26 4.58
CA PHE A 31 16.57 19.26 3.61
C PHE A 31 15.63 18.34 4.40
N ALA A 32 14.34 18.42 4.13
CA ALA A 32 13.40 17.46 4.66
C ALA A 32 13.93 16.09 4.21
N ALA A 33 14.22 15.22 5.17
CA ALA A 33 14.62 13.87 4.85
C ALA A 33 13.55 13.29 3.93
N GLY A 34 13.96 12.74 2.78
CA GLY A 34 13.02 12.20 1.80
C GLY A 34 12.16 11.10 2.42
N VAL A 35 10.94 10.94 1.94
CA VAL A 35 10.03 9.89 2.43
C VAL A 35 10.34 8.55 1.78
N THR A 36 10.12 7.45 2.50
CA THR A 36 10.27 6.10 1.99
C THR A 36 8.90 5.44 1.82
N VAL A 37 8.59 5.02 0.60
CA VAL A 37 7.36 4.31 0.27
C VAL A 37 7.61 2.81 0.31
N GLY A 38 6.90 2.10 1.20
CA GLY A 38 6.97 0.65 1.33
C GLY A 38 6.09 -0.08 0.31
N GLY A 39 6.49 -1.29 -0.08
CA GLY A 39 5.70 -2.17 -0.93
C GLY A 39 5.77 -3.63 -0.48
N ALA A 40 4.63 -4.33 -0.53
CA ALA A 40 4.53 -5.75 -0.25
C ALA A 40 5.16 -6.59 -1.39
N ASN A 41 5.27 -7.91 -1.19
CA ASN A 41 5.94 -8.82 -2.11
C ASN A 41 5.02 -9.34 -3.24
N PHE A 42 4.26 -8.46 -3.88
CA PHE A 42 3.45 -8.78 -5.07
C PHE A 42 3.41 -7.60 -6.05
N THR A 43 3.14 -7.90 -7.31
CA THR A 43 3.26 -6.97 -8.45
C THR A 43 2.55 -5.65 -8.22
N GLU A 44 1.25 -5.66 -7.90
CA GLU A 44 0.43 -4.46 -7.76
C GLU A 44 0.95 -3.53 -6.66
N SER A 45 1.34 -4.09 -5.50
CA SER A 45 1.92 -3.29 -4.42
C SER A 45 3.23 -2.62 -4.84
N SER A 46 4.07 -3.31 -5.61
CA SER A 46 5.30 -2.74 -6.16
C SER A 46 5.02 -1.61 -7.15
N ILE A 47 4.02 -1.77 -8.02
CA ILE A 47 3.60 -0.72 -8.97
C ILE A 47 3.07 0.50 -8.21
N LEU A 48 2.15 0.30 -7.27
CA LEU A 48 1.55 1.38 -6.48
C LEU A 48 2.58 2.15 -5.65
N ALA A 49 3.52 1.45 -5.01
CA ALA A 49 4.59 2.09 -4.26
C ALA A 49 5.49 2.95 -5.16
N ASN A 50 5.82 2.47 -6.36
CA ASN A 50 6.57 3.26 -7.35
C ASN A 50 5.76 4.43 -7.90
N ILE A 51 4.43 4.28 -8.08
CA ILE A 51 3.55 5.40 -8.48
C ILE A 51 3.60 6.50 -7.42
N TYR A 52 3.43 6.17 -6.13
CA TYR A 52 3.50 7.14 -5.05
C TYR A 52 4.85 7.85 -5.02
N ALA A 53 5.94 7.10 -5.06
CA ALA A 53 7.29 7.68 -5.07
C ALA A 53 7.55 8.55 -6.31
N SER A 54 7.14 8.12 -7.49
CA SER A 54 7.30 8.88 -8.74
C SER A 54 6.45 10.15 -8.76
N ALA A 55 5.21 10.09 -8.24
CA ALA A 55 4.33 11.24 -8.12
C ALA A 55 4.92 12.31 -7.17
N LEU A 56 5.46 11.88 -6.03
CA LEU A 56 6.13 12.77 -5.08
C LEU A 56 7.37 13.40 -5.71
N LYS A 57 8.22 12.62 -6.39
CA LYS A 57 9.41 13.16 -7.10
C LYS A 57 9.05 14.16 -8.19
N LYS A 58 7.98 13.89 -8.95
CA LYS A 58 7.46 14.82 -9.97
C LYS A 58 7.06 16.18 -9.36
N ASN A 59 6.67 16.20 -8.09
CA ASN A 59 6.32 17.38 -7.32
C ASN A 59 7.46 17.85 -6.40
N HIS A 60 8.72 17.57 -6.77
CA HIS A 60 9.92 18.01 -6.05
C HIS A 60 10.05 17.54 -4.59
N ILE A 61 9.33 16.47 -4.22
CA ILE A 61 9.43 15.83 -2.91
C ILE A 61 10.34 14.61 -3.04
N GLU A 62 11.46 14.60 -2.31
CA GLU A 62 12.37 13.47 -2.27
C GLU A 62 11.65 12.22 -1.75
N ALA A 63 11.66 11.17 -2.56
CA ALA A 63 10.99 9.92 -2.22
C ALA A 63 11.79 8.71 -2.71
N ASN A 64 11.86 7.65 -1.91
CA ASN A 64 12.47 6.39 -2.27
C ASN A 64 11.47 5.26 -2.10
N THR A 65 11.75 4.09 -2.70
CA THR A 65 10.92 2.90 -2.50
C THR A 65 11.69 1.84 -1.72
N ARG A 66 10.97 1.10 -0.87
CA ARG A 66 11.43 -0.11 -0.23
C ARG A 66 10.44 -1.22 -0.50
N LEU A 67 10.73 -2.03 -1.50
CA LEU A 67 9.83 -3.04 -2.04
C LEU A 67 10.13 -4.44 -1.45
N ASN A 68 9.21 -5.37 -1.69
CA ASN A 68 9.33 -6.78 -1.28
C ASN A 68 9.53 -6.96 0.24
N LEU A 69 8.91 -6.10 1.04
CA LEU A 69 9.00 -6.17 2.50
C LEU A 69 8.31 -7.40 3.11
N GLY A 70 7.51 -8.10 2.32
CA GLY A 70 6.72 -9.22 2.79
C GLY A 70 5.23 -8.87 2.89
N ASN A 71 4.59 -9.40 3.92
CA ASN A 71 3.18 -9.19 4.19
C ASN A 71 2.94 -8.07 5.23
N ARG A 72 1.68 -7.82 5.58
CA ARG A 72 1.26 -6.73 6.49
C ARG A 72 1.87 -6.85 7.87
N GLU A 73 2.12 -8.06 8.35
CA GLU A 73 2.75 -8.35 9.64
C GLU A 73 4.20 -7.84 9.72
N ILE A 74 4.84 -7.61 8.57
CA ILE A 74 6.18 -6.99 8.47
C ILE A 74 6.06 -5.49 8.17
N ILE A 75 5.17 -5.12 7.26
CA ILE A 75 5.02 -3.75 6.75
C ILE A 75 4.54 -2.79 7.84
N ILE A 76 3.56 -3.18 8.65
CA ILE A 76 3.02 -2.31 9.71
C ILE A 76 4.07 -1.98 10.78
N PRO A 77 4.84 -2.94 11.31
CA PRO A 77 5.98 -2.61 12.17
C PRO A 77 7.04 -1.70 11.52
N ALA A 78 7.34 -1.89 10.24
CA ALA A 78 8.27 -1.02 9.51
C ALA A 78 7.74 0.43 9.38
N LEU A 79 6.44 0.60 9.14
CA LEU A 79 5.79 1.90 9.16
C LEU A 79 5.81 2.53 10.56
N GLN A 80 5.55 1.74 11.60
CA GLN A 80 5.54 2.21 12.98
C GLN A 80 6.93 2.64 13.46
N SER A 81 7.98 1.92 13.08
CA SER A 81 9.37 2.29 13.41
C SER A 81 9.90 3.48 12.62
N GLY A 82 9.23 3.89 11.54
CA GLY A 82 9.70 4.94 10.61
C GLY A 82 10.76 4.44 9.62
N GLU A 83 10.87 3.14 9.42
CA GLU A 83 11.68 2.52 8.38
C GLU A 83 11.09 2.77 6.97
N ILE A 84 9.76 2.90 6.91
CA ILE A 84 8.98 3.42 5.81
C ILE A 84 8.01 4.49 6.32
N ASP A 85 7.54 5.35 5.45
CA ASP A 85 6.68 6.50 5.78
C ASP A 85 5.28 6.39 5.20
N ILE A 86 5.17 5.72 4.05
CA ILE A 86 3.95 5.59 3.25
C ILE A 86 3.88 4.16 2.74
N VAL A 87 2.67 3.60 2.68
CA VAL A 87 2.44 2.32 2.03
C VAL A 87 1.07 2.31 1.34
N PRO A 88 0.96 1.79 0.09
CA PRO A 88 -0.32 1.49 -0.51
C PRO A 88 -0.97 0.31 0.22
N GLU A 89 -2.19 0.51 0.71
CA GLU A 89 -2.97 -0.46 1.45
C GLU A 89 -4.37 -0.64 0.85
N TYR A 90 -5.12 -1.60 1.40
CA TYR A 90 -6.46 -1.94 0.97
C TYR A 90 -7.40 -1.88 2.18
N LEU A 91 -8.47 -1.08 2.08
CA LEU A 91 -9.33 -0.71 3.22
C LEU A 91 -9.79 -1.90 4.05
N GLY A 92 -10.46 -2.87 3.46
CA GLY A 92 -11.06 -3.99 4.18
C GLY A 92 -10.01 -4.94 4.77
N ALA A 93 -8.91 -5.19 4.03
CA ALA A 93 -7.83 -6.04 4.50
C ALA A 93 -7.06 -5.40 5.66
N LEU A 94 -6.88 -4.08 5.63
CA LEU A 94 -6.27 -3.33 6.72
C LEU A 94 -7.19 -3.26 7.94
N LEU A 95 -8.49 -3.04 7.75
CA LEU A 95 -9.47 -3.09 8.84
C LEU A 95 -9.46 -4.47 9.51
N ASN A 96 -9.52 -5.54 8.74
CA ASN A 96 -9.48 -6.90 9.29
C ASN A 96 -8.17 -7.23 10.02
N PHE A 97 -7.08 -6.61 9.65
CA PHE A 97 -5.81 -6.76 10.37
C PHE A 97 -5.89 -6.18 11.80
N TYR A 98 -6.55 -5.02 11.97
CA TYR A 98 -6.71 -4.36 13.26
C TYR A 98 -7.95 -4.85 14.03
N ASN A 99 -9.04 -5.16 13.33
CA ASN A 99 -10.30 -5.64 13.88
C ASN A 99 -10.82 -6.85 13.10
N GLY A 100 -10.30 -8.04 13.39
CA GLY A 100 -10.72 -9.28 12.73
C GLY A 100 -12.14 -9.74 13.03
N LYS A 101 -12.91 -8.98 13.81
CA LYS A 101 -14.32 -9.25 14.14
C LYS A 101 -15.29 -8.27 13.45
N THR A 102 -14.77 -7.38 12.60
CA THR A 102 -15.61 -6.43 11.87
C THR A 102 -16.61 -7.16 10.96
N GLU A 103 -17.80 -6.61 10.84
CA GLU A 103 -18.84 -7.01 9.87
C GLU A 103 -19.04 -5.95 8.78
N ALA A 104 -18.25 -4.86 8.81
CA ALA A 104 -18.31 -3.80 7.83
C ALA A 104 -17.91 -4.31 6.44
N THR A 105 -18.75 -4.07 5.45
CA THR A 105 -18.51 -4.47 4.05
C THR A 105 -18.51 -3.29 3.08
N SER A 106 -19.31 -2.25 3.35
CA SER A 106 -19.34 -1.05 2.51
C SER A 106 -18.07 -0.21 2.65
N GLN A 107 -17.66 0.52 1.60
CA GLN A 107 -16.51 1.43 1.69
C GLN A 107 -16.64 2.43 2.84
N GLN A 108 -17.84 2.96 3.06
CA GLN A 108 -18.11 3.96 4.09
C GLN A 108 -17.92 3.37 5.49
N ASP A 109 -18.51 2.23 5.79
CA ASP A 109 -18.43 1.59 7.10
C ASP A 109 -17.01 1.10 7.38
N VAL A 110 -16.37 0.46 6.39
CA VAL A 110 -14.96 0.02 6.48
C VAL A 110 -14.04 1.18 6.77
N SER A 111 -14.20 2.32 6.07
CA SER A 111 -13.37 3.51 6.30
C SER A 111 -13.60 4.11 7.69
N ALA A 112 -14.85 4.16 8.16
CA ALA A 112 -15.20 4.72 9.46
C ALA A 112 -14.66 3.84 10.62
N GLU A 113 -14.81 2.53 10.54
CA GLU A 113 -14.26 1.61 11.54
C GLU A 113 -12.73 1.61 11.52
N LEU A 114 -12.13 1.61 10.32
CA LEU A 114 -10.68 1.63 10.18
C LEU A 114 -10.05 2.90 10.78
N ALA A 115 -10.69 4.06 10.57
CA ALA A 115 -10.23 5.31 11.16
C ALA A 115 -10.20 5.27 12.72
N GLN A 116 -11.07 4.46 13.35
CA GLN A 116 -11.09 4.26 14.80
C GLN A 116 -10.09 3.19 15.26
N ALA A 117 -9.83 2.18 14.42
CA ALA A 117 -8.96 1.05 14.75
C ALA A 117 -7.46 1.33 14.51
N LEU A 118 -7.15 2.35 13.70
CA LEU A 118 -5.75 2.71 13.37
C LEU A 118 -5.00 3.23 14.59
N PRO A 119 -3.71 2.87 14.75
CA PRO A 119 -2.82 3.54 15.69
C PRO A 119 -2.80 5.06 15.49
N ALA A 120 -2.65 5.81 16.60
CA ALA A 120 -2.69 7.27 16.58
C ALA A 120 -1.64 7.92 15.67
N ASP A 121 -0.53 7.23 15.40
CA ASP A 121 0.58 7.69 14.56
C ASP A 121 0.33 7.55 13.05
N PHE A 122 -0.75 6.88 12.66
CA PHE A 122 -1.09 6.65 11.27
C PHE A 122 -2.30 7.47 10.83
N THR A 123 -2.40 7.69 9.54
CA THR A 123 -3.58 8.27 8.91
C THR A 123 -3.78 7.67 7.52
N LEU A 124 -5.03 7.60 7.10
CA LEU A 124 -5.41 7.28 5.73
C LEU A 124 -5.61 8.58 4.96
N LEU A 125 -5.25 8.56 3.70
CA LEU A 125 -5.66 9.59 2.75
C LEU A 125 -6.92 9.14 1.99
N ASN A 126 -7.28 9.85 0.91
CA ASN A 126 -8.47 9.51 0.15
C ASN A 126 -8.32 8.13 -0.52
N PRO A 127 -9.28 7.23 -0.37
CA PRO A 127 -9.28 5.97 -1.09
C PRO A 127 -9.50 6.20 -2.59
N ALA A 128 -8.87 5.37 -3.40
CA ALA A 128 -9.09 5.35 -4.85
C ALA A 128 -10.46 4.72 -5.19
N PRO A 129 -11.06 5.05 -6.35
CA PRO A 129 -12.15 4.26 -6.93
C PRO A 129 -11.78 2.80 -7.17
N ALA A 130 -10.50 2.52 -7.44
CA ALA A 130 -9.99 1.18 -7.67
C ALA A 130 -10.14 0.28 -6.44
N THR A 131 -10.64 -0.93 -6.66
CA THR A 131 -10.75 -1.99 -5.67
C THR A 131 -9.96 -3.22 -6.10
N SER A 132 -9.20 -3.81 -5.19
CA SER A 132 -8.40 -5.01 -5.44
C SER A 132 -8.78 -6.10 -4.44
N ILE A 133 -9.70 -6.97 -4.87
CA ILE A 133 -10.37 -7.95 -4.01
C ILE A 133 -9.66 -9.29 -4.09
N THR A 134 -9.45 -9.94 -2.94
CA THR A 134 -9.06 -11.35 -2.92
C THR A 134 -10.18 -12.18 -3.55
N ALA A 135 -9.83 -13.01 -4.50
CA ALA A 135 -10.78 -13.87 -5.21
C ALA A 135 -10.24 -15.30 -5.30
N TRP A 136 -11.08 -16.20 -5.70
CA TRP A 136 -10.74 -17.61 -5.83
C TRP A 136 -11.00 -18.08 -7.25
N ALA A 137 -9.98 -18.71 -7.86
CA ALA A 137 -10.05 -19.20 -9.23
C ALA A 137 -9.87 -20.72 -9.27
N VAL A 138 -10.56 -21.33 -10.21
CA VAL A 138 -10.45 -22.74 -10.54
C VAL A 138 -10.13 -22.89 -12.02
N ARG A 139 -9.53 -24.01 -12.44
CA ARG A 139 -9.39 -24.30 -13.88
C ARG A 139 -10.77 -24.42 -14.53
N ALA A 140 -10.89 -24.02 -15.81
CA ALA A 140 -12.14 -24.13 -16.57
C ALA A 140 -12.71 -25.56 -16.56
N GLU A 141 -11.86 -26.58 -16.72
CA GLU A 141 -12.25 -28.00 -16.64
C GLU A 141 -12.79 -28.41 -15.26
N THR A 142 -12.25 -27.82 -14.18
CA THR A 142 -12.73 -28.05 -12.80
C THR A 142 -14.09 -27.40 -12.61
N ALA A 143 -14.24 -26.15 -13.10
CA ALA A 143 -15.51 -25.44 -13.06
C ALA A 143 -16.60 -26.18 -13.84
N GLU A 144 -16.29 -26.69 -15.02
CA GLU A 144 -17.22 -27.47 -15.85
C GLU A 144 -17.61 -28.79 -15.15
N LYS A 145 -16.63 -29.54 -14.67
CA LYS A 145 -16.82 -30.83 -14.01
C LYS A 145 -17.75 -30.76 -12.80
N TYR A 146 -17.65 -29.71 -12.01
CA TYR A 146 -18.39 -29.53 -10.76
C TYR A 146 -19.44 -28.43 -10.84
N HIS A 147 -19.68 -27.85 -12.02
CA HIS A 147 -20.66 -26.77 -12.27
C HIS A 147 -20.43 -25.54 -11.38
N LEU A 148 -19.16 -25.14 -11.17
CA LEU A 148 -18.77 -24.05 -10.28
C LEU A 148 -18.87 -22.70 -10.98
N ARG A 149 -19.60 -21.75 -10.37
CA ARG A 149 -19.68 -20.34 -10.77
C ARG A 149 -19.50 -19.40 -9.58
N THR A 150 -19.98 -19.82 -8.41
CA THR A 150 -19.94 -19.04 -7.18
C THR A 150 -19.15 -19.77 -6.10
N LEU A 151 -18.80 -19.08 -5.01
CA LEU A 151 -18.18 -19.71 -3.84
C LEU A 151 -19.14 -20.68 -3.14
N SER A 152 -20.45 -20.42 -3.17
CA SER A 152 -21.43 -21.35 -2.64
C SER A 152 -21.41 -22.71 -3.33
N ASP A 153 -21.08 -22.77 -4.62
CA ASP A 153 -21.02 -24.02 -5.39
C ASP A 153 -19.89 -24.92 -4.94
N LEU A 154 -18.85 -24.39 -4.28
CA LEU A 154 -17.74 -25.19 -3.76
C LEU A 154 -18.16 -26.09 -2.58
N LYS A 155 -19.23 -25.77 -1.86
CA LYS A 155 -19.57 -26.42 -0.59
C LYS A 155 -19.66 -27.97 -0.68
N PRO A 156 -20.34 -28.58 -1.67
CA PRO A 156 -20.43 -30.05 -1.75
C PRO A 156 -19.11 -30.72 -2.17
N VAL A 157 -18.17 -29.98 -2.79
CA VAL A 157 -16.95 -30.57 -3.40
C VAL A 157 -15.66 -30.13 -2.70
N ALA A 158 -15.67 -29.08 -1.90
CA ALA A 158 -14.50 -28.57 -1.18
C ALA A 158 -13.72 -29.66 -0.40
N PRO A 159 -14.38 -30.64 0.27
CA PRO A 159 -13.66 -31.72 0.95
C PRO A 159 -12.82 -32.63 0.05
N GLN A 160 -12.97 -32.52 -1.27
CA GLN A 160 -12.18 -33.26 -2.27
C GLN A 160 -11.10 -32.40 -2.90
N LEU A 161 -11.16 -31.07 -2.76
CA LEU A 161 -10.33 -30.09 -3.45
C LEU A 161 -9.19 -29.59 -2.58
N VAL A 162 -8.06 -29.32 -3.24
CA VAL A 162 -6.87 -28.70 -2.62
C VAL A 162 -6.88 -27.21 -2.96
N ILE A 163 -6.84 -26.35 -1.94
CA ILE A 163 -6.69 -24.89 -2.12
C ILE A 163 -5.23 -24.48 -1.95
N GLY A 164 -4.79 -23.48 -2.72
CA GLY A 164 -3.46 -22.87 -2.63
C GLY A 164 -3.51 -21.35 -2.53
N GLY A 165 -2.60 -20.80 -1.75
CA GLY A 165 -2.45 -19.34 -1.58
C GLY A 165 -1.34 -19.02 -0.57
N PRO A 166 -1.18 -17.75 -0.18
CA PRO A 166 -0.12 -17.33 0.71
C PRO A 166 -0.26 -17.96 2.11
N PRO A 167 0.84 -18.07 2.88
CA PRO A 167 0.84 -18.74 4.19
C PRO A 167 -0.25 -18.24 5.15
N GLU A 168 -0.50 -16.95 5.13
CA GLU A 168 -1.52 -16.30 5.96
C GLU A 168 -2.98 -16.65 5.59
N LEU A 169 -3.22 -17.24 4.43
CA LEU A 169 -4.55 -17.70 4.01
C LEU A 169 -5.20 -18.60 5.09
N ALA A 170 -4.40 -19.43 5.75
CA ALA A 170 -4.88 -20.38 6.75
C ALA A 170 -5.43 -19.72 8.02
N VAL A 171 -4.99 -18.51 8.36
CA VAL A 171 -5.22 -17.88 9.68
C VAL A 171 -5.94 -16.53 9.60
N ARG A 172 -5.90 -15.83 8.46
CA ARG A 172 -6.57 -14.54 8.33
C ARG A 172 -8.09 -14.68 8.31
N ALA A 173 -8.77 -13.71 8.93
CA ALA A 173 -10.24 -13.68 9.02
C ALA A 173 -10.94 -13.70 7.65
N LEU A 174 -10.33 -13.06 6.63
CA LEU A 174 -10.79 -13.05 5.23
C LEU A 174 -10.12 -14.15 4.36
N GLY A 175 -9.59 -15.19 4.99
CA GLY A 175 -9.04 -16.38 4.34
C GLY A 175 -9.89 -17.60 4.60
N LEU A 176 -9.26 -18.74 4.92
CA LEU A 176 -9.99 -19.98 5.23
C LEU A 176 -10.99 -19.82 6.41
N PRO A 177 -10.69 -19.09 7.49
CA PRO A 177 -11.67 -18.83 8.54
C PRO A 177 -12.94 -18.12 8.01
N GLY A 178 -12.80 -17.16 7.11
CA GLY A 178 -13.92 -16.47 6.47
C GLY A 178 -14.71 -17.39 5.55
N LEU A 179 -14.05 -18.12 4.68
CA LEU A 179 -14.66 -19.10 3.80
C LEU A 179 -15.45 -20.15 4.60
N LYS A 180 -14.91 -20.63 5.73
CA LYS A 180 -15.61 -21.56 6.61
C LYS A 180 -16.83 -20.88 7.28
N ARG A 181 -16.67 -19.67 7.81
CA ARG A 181 -17.73 -18.93 8.52
C ARG A 181 -18.92 -18.62 7.62
N VAL A 182 -18.66 -18.09 6.40
CA VAL A 182 -19.70 -17.58 5.49
C VAL A 182 -20.26 -18.67 4.58
N TYR A 183 -19.40 -19.50 4.05
CA TYR A 183 -19.76 -20.53 3.04
C TYR A 183 -19.77 -21.97 3.58
N GLY A 184 -19.21 -22.19 4.77
CA GLY A 184 -19.05 -23.53 5.34
C GLY A 184 -18.03 -24.38 4.53
N LEU A 185 -17.03 -23.75 3.92
CA LEU A 185 -16.02 -24.45 3.10
C LEU A 185 -14.94 -25.05 4.00
N GLU A 186 -14.68 -26.32 3.79
CA GLU A 186 -13.56 -27.06 4.36
C GLU A 186 -12.87 -27.82 3.24
N PHE A 187 -11.62 -27.45 2.96
CA PHE A 187 -10.86 -28.05 1.86
C PHE A 187 -10.09 -29.29 2.33
N LYS A 188 -9.87 -30.24 1.38
CA LYS A 188 -9.07 -31.45 1.61
C LYS A 188 -7.67 -31.15 2.15
N ALA A 189 -7.03 -30.13 1.59
CA ALA A 189 -5.70 -29.69 1.97
C ALA A 189 -5.47 -28.25 1.55
N VAL A 190 -4.51 -27.60 2.22
CA VAL A 190 -4.05 -26.24 1.94
C VAL A 190 -2.59 -26.29 1.54
N LYS A 191 -2.22 -25.65 0.43
CA LYS A 191 -0.83 -25.47 0.03
C LYS A 191 -0.39 -24.02 0.17
N SER A 192 0.69 -23.80 0.90
CA SER A 192 1.32 -22.50 1.02
C SER A 192 2.09 -22.18 -0.27
N LEU A 193 1.70 -21.12 -0.94
CA LEU A 193 2.23 -20.63 -2.22
C LEU A 193 2.37 -19.09 -2.15
N ASP A 194 2.40 -18.43 -3.31
CA ASP A 194 2.30 -16.96 -3.42
C ASP A 194 0.84 -16.50 -3.61
N MET A 195 0.62 -15.18 -3.60
CA MET A 195 -0.70 -14.58 -3.84
C MET A 195 -0.97 -14.50 -5.35
N GLY A 196 -1.43 -15.61 -5.95
CA GLY A 196 -1.76 -15.67 -7.37
C GLY A 196 -0.57 -15.51 -8.33
N GLY A 197 0.65 -15.50 -7.82
CA GLY A 197 1.88 -15.34 -8.58
C GLY A 197 2.33 -16.61 -9.30
N PRO A 198 3.59 -16.69 -9.75
CA PRO A 198 4.11 -17.79 -10.56
C PRO A 198 3.95 -19.17 -9.94
N LEU A 199 4.13 -19.31 -8.62
CA LEU A 199 4.01 -20.59 -7.92
C LEU A 199 2.56 -21.07 -7.91
N THR A 200 1.63 -20.19 -7.59
CA THR A 200 0.18 -20.46 -7.59
C THR A 200 -0.30 -20.80 -8.99
N ARG A 201 0.13 -20.05 -10.01
CA ARG A 201 -0.21 -20.32 -11.42
C ARG A 201 0.27 -21.72 -11.86
N LEU A 202 1.53 -22.03 -11.59
CA LEU A 202 2.09 -23.34 -11.92
C LEU A 202 1.34 -24.47 -11.22
N ALA A 203 1.03 -24.29 -9.94
CA ALA A 203 0.32 -25.30 -9.15
C ALA A 203 -1.11 -25.52 -9.65
N LEU A 204 -1.86 -24.46 -9.98
CA LEU A 204 -3.22 -24.55 -10.50
C LEU A 204 -3.23 -25.17 -11.90
N ASN A 205 -2.39 -24.69 -12.82
CA ASN A 205 -2.32 -25.18 -14.19
C ASN A 205 -1.85 -26.63 -14.28
N SER A 206 -1.00 -27.09 -13.35
CA SER A 206 -0.56 -28.50 -13.28
C SER A 206 -1.48 -29.44 -12.47
N GLY A 207 -2.59 -28.93 -11.94
CA GLY A 207 -3.52 -29.72 -11.11
C GLY A 207 -2.98 -30.13 -9.73
N LYS A 208 -1.90 -29.48 -9.26
CA LYS A 208 -1.38 -29.68 -7.89
C LYS A 208 -2.25 -29.01 -6.83
N ILE A 209 -3.03 -28.01 -7.22
CA ILE A 209 -4.15 -27.43 -6.48
C ILE A 209 -5.36 -27.34 -7.40
N ASP A 210 -6.54 -27.25 -6.83
CA ASP A 210 -7.82 -27.18 -7.55
C ASP A 210 -8.40 -25.78 -7.47
N VAL A 211 -8.18 -25.07 -6.35
CA VAL A 211 -8.61 -23.71 -6.10
C VAL A 211 -7.39 -22.85 -5.77
N ALA A 212 -7.26 -21.73 -6.44
CA ALA A 212 -6.19 -20.75 -6.22
C ALA A 212 -6.73 -19.47 -5.61
N THR A 213 -6.00 -18.91 -4.65
CA THR A 213 -6.21 -17.52 -4.20
C THR A 213 -5.54 -16.59 -5.20
N VAL A 214 -6.31 -15.63 -5.72
CA VAL A 214 -5.87 -14.64 -6.70
C VAL A 214 -6.35 -13.24 -6.29
N VAL A 215 -5.93 -12.22 -7.02
CA VAL A 215 -6.38 -10.84 -6.85
C VAL A 215 -7.19 -10.42 -8.07
N SER A 216 -8.35 -9.78 -7.88
CA SER A 216 -9.28 -9.44 -8.96
C SER A 216 -8.69 -8.53 -10.04
N THR A 217 -7.66 -7.77 -9.70
CA THR A 217 -6.94 -6.86 -10.60
C THR A 217 -5.70 -7.47 -11.25
N GLN A 218 -5.42 -8.75 -10.99
CA GLN A 218 -4.21 -9.42 -11.45
C GLN A 218 -4.17 -9.50 -12.98
N GLY A 219 -3.07 -9.03 -13.58
CA GLY A 219 -2.97 -8.84 -15.03
C GLY A 219 -3.07 -10.11 -15.87
N ASN A 220 -2.66 -11.26 -15.32
CA ASN A 220 -2.64 -12.54 -16.03
C ASN A 220 -4.00 -13.25 -16.06
N LEU A 221 -4.99 -12.88 -15.24
CA LEU A 221 -6.29 -13.56 -15.19
C LEU A 221 -6.96 -13.62 -16.56
N ALA A 222 -6.87 -12.56 -17.36
CA ALA A 222 -7.47 -12.51 -18.70
C ALA A 222 -6.87 -13.51 -19.71
N LYS A 223 -5.67 -14.04 -19.44
CA LYS A 223 -4.98 -15.02 -20.34
C LYS A 223 -5.04 -16.45 -19.84
N GLU A 224 -5.41 -16.65 -18.58
CA GLU A 224 -5.53 -17.98 -18.02
C GLU A 224 -6.89 -18.60 -18.38
N LYS A 225 -6.91 -19.90 -18.56
CA LYS A 225 -8.15 -20.69 -18.73
C LYS A 225 -8.75 -21.02 -17.35
N TRP A 226 -9.00 -19.97 -16.58
CA TRP A 226 -9.57 -20.08 -15.24
C TRP A 226 -10.95 -19.45 -15.17
N VAL A 227 -11.73 -19.91 -14.21
CA VAL A 227 -12.98 -19.29 -13.79
C VAL A 227 -12.74 -18.70 -12.41
N VAL A 228 -12.87 -17.39 -12.30
CA VAL A 228 -12.91 -16.69 -11.02
C VAL A 228 -14.31 -16.84 -10.47
N LEU A 229 -14.42 -17.43 -9.28
CA LEU A 229 -15.72 -17.69 -8.64
C LEU A 229 -16.27 -16.39 -8.04
N GLU A 230 -17.56 -16.18 -8.20
CA GLU A 230 -18.28 -15.05 -7.62
C GLU A 230 -18.41 -15.21 -6.10
N ASP A 231 -18.12 -14.15 -5.36
CA ASP A 231 -18.36 -14.05 -3.91
C ASP A 231 -19.83 -13.67 -3.65
N ASP A 232 -20.73 -14.64 -3.86
CA ASP A 232 -22.20 -14.46 -3.85
C ASP A 232 -22.78 -14.11 -2.47
N LYS A 233 -21.98 -14.20 -1.39
CA LYS A 233 -22.34 -13.79 -0.03
C LYS A 233 -21.54 -12.63 0.51
N HIS A 234 -20.73 -11.98 -0.34
CA HIS A 234 -19.96 -10.79 0.01
C HIS A 234 -19.08 -10.98 1.26
N GLU A 235 -18.34 -12.10 1.31
CA GLU A 235 -17.38 -12.37 2.38
C GLU A 235 -16.23 -11.35 2.38
N GLN A 236 -15.84 -10.87 1.20
CA GLN A 236 -14.82 -9.86 1.06
C GLN A 236 -15.40 -8.44 1.19
N PRO A 237 -14.93 -7.65 2.16
CA PRO A 237 -15.33 -6.24 2.29
C PRO A 237 -14.73 -5.39 1.15
N SER A 238 -15.16 -4.13 1.10
CA SER A 238 -14.60 -3.15 0.16
C SER A 238 -13.09 -3.03 0.30
N GLN A 239 -12.35 -3.19 -0.81
CA GLN A 239 -10.89 -3.25 -0.88
C GLN A 239 -10.34 -2.09 -1.74
N ASN A 240 -10.85 -0.88 -1.51
CA ASN A 240 -10.32 0.29 -2.18
C ASN A 240 -8.85 0.48 -1.82
N VAL A 241 -8.03 0.77 -2.82
CA VAL A 241 -6.63 1.17 -2.62
C VAL A 241 -6.59 2.49 -1.87
N VAL A 242 -5.78 2.58 -0.84
CA VAL A 242 -5.68 3.75 0.02
C VAL A 242 -4.22 3.99 0.45
N PRO A 243 -3.72 5.24 0.41
CA PRO A 243 -2.43 5.55 1.01
C PRO A 243 -2.53 5.52 2.54
N LEU A 244 -1.77 4.64 3.18
CA LEU A 244 -1.54 4.65 4.63
C LEU A 244 -0.23 5.40 4.90
N VAL A 245 -0.29 6.43 5.74
CA VAL A 245 0.82 7.36 5.96
C VAL A 245 1.11 7.50 7.45
N ARG A 246 2.39 7.51 7.81
CA ARG A 246 2.86 7.90 9.13
C ARG A 246 2.68 9.41 9.29
N LYS A 247 1.93 9.85 10.30
CA LYS A 247 1.58 11.27 10.51
C LYS A 247 2.80 12.18 10.60
N ALA A 248 3.89 11.71 11.19
CA ALA A 248 5.13 12.47 11.32
C ALA A 248 5.78 12.82 9.97
N SER A 249 5.45 12.09 8.90
CA SER A 249 5.98 12.29 7.55
C SER A 249 4.97 12.96 6.61
N LEU A 250 3.73 13.21 7.08
CA LEU A 250 2.69 13.81 6.26
C LEU A 250 2.80 15.35 6.28
N THR A 251 2.96 15.93 5.08
CA THR A 251 2.76 17.37 4.86
C THR A 251 1.53 17.60 3.99
N PRO A 252 0.99 18.83 3.94
CA PRO A 252 -0.12 19.16 3.04
C PRO A 252 0.17 18.80 1.58
N GLU A 253 1.41 19.03 1.12
CA GLU A 253 1.86 18.76 -0.25
C GLU A 253 1.88 17.25 -0.54
N ILE A 254 2.43 16.44 0.37
CA ILE A 254 2.39 14.96 0.27
C ILE A 254 0.95 14.48 0.19
N GLY A 255 0.07 15.02 1.06
CA GLY A 255 -1.34 14.67 1.07
C GLY A 255 -2.04 15.01 -0.25
N ALA A 256 -1.78 16.19 -0.81
CA ALA A 256 -2.36 16.63 -2.09
C ALA A 256 -1.94 15.71 -3.24
N VAL A 257 -0.64 15.43 -3.38
CA VAL A 257 -0.09 14.56 -4.44
C VAL A 257 -0.68 13.14 -4.36
N LEU A 258 -0.70 12.53 -3.17
CA LEU A 258 -1.21 11.16 -3.02
C LEU A 258 -2.73 11.09 -3.23
N ASN A 259 -3.49 12.12 -2.85
CA ASN A 259 -4.92 12.22 -3.14
C ASN A 259 -5.20 12.39 -4.65
N GLU A 260 -4.35 13.13 -5.38
CA GLU A 260 -4.45 13.21 -6.84
C GLU A 260 -4.21 11.84 -7.47
N VAL A 261 -3.18 11.10 -7.03
CA VAL A 261 -2.96 9.71 -7.46
C VAL A 261 -4.20 8.86 -7.23
N SER A 262 -4.74 8.88 -6.01
CA SER A 262 -5.95 8.11 -5.66
C SER A 262 -7.12 8.43 -6.59
N GLY A 263 -7.35 9.70 -6.89
CA GLY A 263 -8.46 10.14 -7.78
C GLY A 263 -8.34 9.67 -9.24
N LYS A 264 -7.15 9.21 -9.67
CA LYS A 264 -6.88 8.73 -11.03
C LYS A 264 -6.79 7.21 -11.15
N LEU A 265 -6.81 6.49 -10.03
CA LEU A 265 -6.73 5.03 -10.03
C LEU A 265 -8.14 4.42 -10.02
N ASP A 266 -8.50 3.73 -11.11
CA ASP A 266 -9.66 2.86 -11.22
C ASP A 266 -9.24 1.41 -11.51
N ASN A 267 -10.20 0.48 -11.53
CA ASN A 267 -9.93 -0.94 -11.77
C ASN A 267 -9.31 -1.19 -13.14
N ALA A 268 -9.78 -0.50 -14.18
CA ALA A 268 -9.24 -0.66 -15.54
C ALA A 268 -7.76 -0.26 -15.59
N THR A 269 -7.41 0.84 -14.92
CA THR A 269 -6.04 1.31 -14.77
C THR A 269 -5.18 0.28 -14.05
N LEU A 270 -5.60 -0.24 -12.88
CA LEU A 270 -4.83 -1.24 -12.14
C LEU A 270 -4.59 -2.51 -12.97
N ILE A 271 -5.62 -3.03 -13.61
CA ILE A 271 -5.50 -4.21 -14.49
C ILE A 271 -4.50 -3.94 -15.62
N ALA A 272 -4.59 -2.79 -16.27
CA ALA A 272 -3.69 -2.43 -17.37
C ALA A 272 -2.22 -2.29 -16.90
N LEU A 273 -1.99 -1.72 -15.72
CA LEU A 273 -0.66 -1.60 -15.12
C LEU A 273 -0.12 -2.99 -14.74
N ASN A 274 -0.92 -3.82 -14.08
CA ASN A 274 -0.54 -5.18 -13.72
C ASN A 274 -0.22 -6.03 -14.96
N GLN A 275 -0.98 -5.89 -16.05
CA GLN A 275 -0.71 -6.59 -17.31
C GLN A 275 0.65 -6.23 -17.91
N GLN A 276 1.09 -4.98 -17.80
CA GLN A 276 2.39 -4.57 -18.32
C GLN A 276 3.54 -5.28 -17.60
N VAL A 277 3.40 -5.51 -16.30
CA VAL A 277 4.41 -6.22 -15.51
C VAL A 277 4.23 -7.74 -15.64
N ASP A 278 3.05 -8.27 -15.36
CA ASP A 278 2.80 -9.72 -15.27
C ASP A 278 2.91 -10.43 -16.62
N LEU A 279 2.53 -9.76 -17.73
CA LEU A 279 2.47 -10.37 -19.06
C LEU A 279 3.54 -9.86 -20.02
N GLN A 280 3.92 -8.59 -19.92
CA GLN A 280 4.91 -7.98 -20.80
C GLN A 280 6.29 -7.92 -20.15
N HIS A 281 6.42 -8.32 -18.87
CA HIS A 281 7.65 -8.36 -18.09
C HIS A 281 8.36 -7.00 -18.02
N LYS A 282 7.59 -5.91 -18.06
CA LYS A 282 8.16 -4.57 -17.87
C LYS A 282 8.54 -4.35 -16.42
N ASP A 283 9.51 -3.49 -16.21
CA ASP A 283 9.93 -3.06 -14.88
C ASP A 283 8.82 -2.25 -14.19
N PRO A 284 8.40 -2.58 -12.95
CA PRO A 284 7.35 -1.87 -12.23
C PRO A 284 7.62 -0.38 -12.04
N ALA A 285 8.88 0.04 -11.86
CA ALA A 285 9.23 1.44 -11.69
C ALA A 285 9.05 2.21 -13.02
N ALA A 286 9.46 1.62 -14.14
CA ALA A 286 9.26 2.22 -15.47
C ALA A 286 7.76 2.33 -15.81
N VAL A 287 6.95 1.32 -15.49
CA VAL A 287 5.49 1.35 -15.69
C VAL A 287 4.86 2.46 -14.86
N ALA A 288 5.25 2.59 -13.60
CA ALA A 288 4.77 3.62 -12.68
C ALA A 288 5.13 5.02 -13.15
N GLU A 289 6.39 5.26 -13.54
CA GLU A 289 6.87 6.55 -14.01
C GLU A 289 6.14 6.98 -15.30
N GLN A 290 5.96 6.06 -16.25
CA GLN A 290 5.21 6.32 -17.47
C GLN A 290 3.77 6.73 -17.17
N TRP A 291 3.10 6.03 -16.25
CA TRP A 291 1.73 6.33 -15.85
C TRP A 291 1.63 7.70 -15.16
N VAL A 292 2.52 7.99 -14.22
CA VAL A 292 2.59 9.27 -13.51
C VAL A 292 2.79 10.43 -14.48
N ASN A 293 3.71 10.29 -15.45
CA ASN A 293 3.98 11.33 -16.43
C ASN A 293 2.79 11.61 -17.36
N ALA A 294 1.99 10.59 -17.66
CA ALA A 294 0.82 10.70 -18.52
C ALA A 294 -0.45 11.24 -17.82
N ASN A 295 -0.59 11.05 -16.50
CA ASN A 295 -1.88 11.23 -15.82
C ASN A 295 -1.87 12.28 -14.70
N LEU A 296 -0.73 12.64 -14.15
CA LEU A 296 -0.64 13.58 -13.04
C LEU A 296 -0.05 14.92 -13.48
N SER A 297 -0.52 15.98 -12.86
CA SER A 297 0.04 17.32 -13.03
C SER A 297 1.34 17.48 -12.22
N GLN A 298 2.12 18.48 -12.57
CA GLN A 298 3.18 19.00 -11.71
C GLN A 298 2.62 20.25 -11.04
N HIS A 299 2.65 20.29 -9.72
CA HIS A 299 2.17 21.41 -8.92
C HIS A 299 3.31 22.28 -8.42
#